data_570706ebcd00816519ac08df7f2477d7
#
_entry.id   570706ebcd00816519ac08df7f2477d7
#
_cell.length_a   1.000
_cell.length_b   1.000
_cell.length_c   1.000
_cell.angle_alpha   90.00
_cell.angle_beta   90.00
_cell.angle_gamma   90.00
#
_symmetry.space_group_name_H-M   'P 1'
#
loop_
_entity.id
_entity.type
_entity.pdbx_description
1 polymer ?
#
loop_
_entity_poly.entity_id
_entity_poly.type
_entity_poly.pdbx_seq_one_letter_code
_entity_poly.pdbx_strand_id
1 'polypeptide(L)'
;MKTKALGLTLAFCFLGGAACFAADPLMGTWKLNETKSKITPGTLKNTHVVYSSILGQVKVKSDGIDANGKPIHLEWSGKFDGKDYPVTGDPNSDTRSYTKVNERTLTTANKKNGKVTVTGQIVVSADGKSRTVTLNGITPKGKKFKNVVVYDKQ
;
A
#
# COMPACT_ATOMS: atom_id res chain seq x y z
N MET A 1 41.69 45.87 -48.71
CA MET A 1 40.48 45.91 -47.85
C MET A 1 40.21 44.52 -47.33
N LYS A 2 40.35 44.29 -46.01
CA LYS A 2 40.21 42.99 -45.36
C LYS A 2 38.88 42.99 -44.57
N THR A 3 37.89 42.27 -45.05
CA THR A 3 36.61 42.05 -44.35
C THR A 3 36.74 40.88 -43.38
N LYS A 4 36.61 41.14 -42.09
CA LYS A 4 36.54 40.14 -41.02
C LYS A 4 35.09 39.68 -40.87
N ALA A 5 34.83 38.39 -41.19
CA ALA A 5 33.55 37.74 -40.87
C ALA A 5 33.54 37.35 -39.39
N LEU A 6 32.56 37.87 -38.63
CA LEU A 6 32.33 37.57 -37.22
C LEU A 6 31.34 36.37 -37.17
N GLY A 7 31.84 35.19 -36.84
CA GLY A 7 31.01 34.00 -36.65
C GLY A 7 30.29 34.04 -35.28
N LEU A 8 28.96 34.13 -35.33
CA LEU A 8 28.09 34.06 -34.14
C LEU A 8 27.79 32.60 -33.85
N THR A 9 28.47 32.02 -32.87
CA THR A 9 28.21 30.65 -32.41
C THR A 9 27.02 30.67 -31.43
N LEU A 10 25.88 30.21 -31.88
CA LEU A 10 24.66 30.07 -31.06
C LEU A 10 24.79 28.77 -30.24
N ALA A 11 25.14 28.90 -28.95
CA ALA A 11 25.14 27.78 -28.00
C ALA A 11 23.69 27.45 -27.59
N PHE A 12 23.16 26.35 -28.11
CA PHE A 12 21.85 25.81 -27.74
C PHE A 12 22.02 25.02 -26.44
N CYS A 13 21.73 25.66 -25.27
CA CYS A 13 21.65 24.97 -24.01
C CYS A 13 20.37 24.11 -23.97
N PHE A 14 20.48 22.81 -24.24
CA PHE A 14 19.44 21.84 -23.96
C PHE A 14 19.34 21.67 -22.43
N LEU A 15 18.43 22.40 -21.80
CA LEU A 15 17.94 22.11 -20.45
C LEU A 15 17.04 20.87 -20.54
N GLY A 16 17.67 19.70 -20.52
CA GLY A 16 16.98 18.43 -20.33
C GLY A 16 16.39 18.38 -18.93
N GLY A 17 15.14 18.82 -18.78
CA GLY A 17 14.37 18.60 -17.57
C GLY A 17 14.16 17.09 -17.39
N ALA A 18 14.93 16.44 -16.51
CA ALA A 18 14.62 15.10 -16.05
C ALA A 18 13.28 15.19 -15.30
N ALA A 19 12.19 14.76 -15.96
CA ALA A 19 10.93 14.51 -15.28
C ALA A 19 11.19 13.36 -14.29
N CYS A 20 11.47 13.68 -13.03
CA CYS A 20 11.43 12.73 -11.95
C CYS A 20 9.99 12.25 -11.84
N PHE A 21 9.67 11.12 -12.47
CA PHE A 21 8.46 10.38 -12.13
C PHE A 21 8.63 9.90 -10.70
N ALA A 22 8.05 10.64 -9.75
CA ALA A 22 8.00 10.20 -8.36
C ALA A 22 7.26 8.85 -8.34
N ALA A 23 7.93 7.82 -7.82
CA ALA A 23 7.32 6.51 -7.66
C ALA A 23 6.08 6.64 -6.78
N ASP A 24 5.00 5.90 -7.12
CA ASP A 24 3.76 5.91 -6.33
C ASP A 24 4.11 5.53 -4.87
N PRO A 25 3.87 6.42 -3.89
CA PRO A 25 4.27 6.21 -2.51
C PRO A 25 3.59 4.99 -1.87
N LEU A 26 2.46 4.55 -2.41
CA LEU A 26 1.72 3.38 -1.94
C LEU A 26 2.43 2.06 -2.30
N MET A 27 3.24 2.05 -3.38
CA MET A 27 3.93 0.86 -3.87
C MET A 27 5.19 0.57 -3.06
N GLY A 28 5.67 -0.69 -3.17
CA GLY A 28 6.91 -1.16 -2.55
C GLY A 28 6.70 -2.19 -1.46
N THR A 29 7.78 -2.49 -0.75
CA THR A 29 7.83 -3.49 0.33
C THR A 29 7.76 -2.81 1.68
N TRP A 30 6.93 -3.36 2.56
CA TRP A 30 6.62 -2.81 3.87
C TRP A 30 6.83 -3.87 4.94
N LYS A 31 7.68 -3.58 5.92
CA LYS A 31 7.97 -4.46 7.05
C LYS A 31 7.30 -3.93 8.32
N LEU A 32 6.65 -4.82 9.06
CA LEU A 32 6.00 -4.48 10.33
C LEU A 32 7.01 -3.91 11.33
N ASN A 33 6.66 -2.78 11.92
CA ASN A 33 7.34 -2.20 13.07
C ASN A 33 6.51 -2.51 14.32
N GLU A 34 6.88 -3.59 15.03
CA GLU A 34 6.12 -4.06 16.19
C GLU A 34 6.14 -3.05 17.33
N THR A 35 7.26 -2.35 17.54
CA THR A 35 7.40 -1.40 18.65
C THR A 35 6.52 -0.16 18.51
N LYS A 36 6.19 0.22 17.29
CA LYS A 36 5.30 1.35 16.98
C LYS A 36 3.84 0.93 16.76
N SER A 37 3.56 -0.37 16.83
CA SER A 37 2.23 -0.92 16.51
C SER A 37 1.44 -1.27 17.78
N LYS A 38 0.11 -1.12 17.68
CA LYS A 38 -0.84 -1.60 18.69
C LYS A 38 -1.77 -2.59 18.01
N ILE A 39 -1.52 -3.88 18.24
CA ILE A 39 -2.24 -4.98 17.62
C ILE A 39 -2.97 -5.77 18.70
N THR A 40 -4.28 -5.90 18.56
CA THR A 40 -5.13 -6.66 19.48
C THR A 40 -4.76 -8.16 19.40
N PRO A 41 -4.45 -8.82 20.53
CA PRO A 41 -4.19 -10.25 20.56
C PRO A 41 -5.34 -11.06 19.94
N GLY A 42 -4.99 -12.11 19.20
CA GLY A 42 -5.96 -12.96 18.52
C GLY A 42 -6.54 -12.34 17.24
N THR A 43 -5.91 -11.30 16.68
CA THR A 43 -6.17 -10.80 15.34
C THR A 43 -5.04 -11.18 14.38
N LEU A 44 -5.34 -11.18 13.07
CA LEU A 44 -4.35 -11.42 12.04
C LEU A 44 -3.28 -10.31 12.05
N LYS A 45 -2.01 -10.71 11.92
CA LYS A 45 -0.85 -9.82 11.91
C LYS A 45 0.00 -10.07 10.66
N ASN A 46 -0.02 -9.13 9.71
CA ASN A 46 0.88 -9.17 8.56
C ASN A 46 2.25 -8.62 8.95
N THR A 47 3.32 -9.37 8.70
CA THR A 47 4.71 -9.01 9.01
C THR A 47 5.42 -8.36 7.84
N HIS A 48 5.12 -8.81 6.62
CA HIS A 48 5.61 -8.25 5.37
C HIS A 48 4.46 -8.03 4.40
N VAL A 49 4.47 -6.90 3.70
CA VAL A 49 3.44 -6.59 2.70
C VAL A 49 4.11 -5.93 1.49
N VAL A 50 3.85 -6.47 0.30
CA VAL A 50 4.36 -5.96 -0.97
C VAL A 50 3.21 -5.46 -1.82
N TYR A 51 3.30 -4.20 -2.25
CA TYR A 51 2.43 -3.61 -3.25
C TYR A 51 3.20 -3.42 -4.54
N SER A 52 2.69 -3.97 -5.63
CA SER A 52 3.24 -3.78 -6.98
C SER A 52 2.15 -3.43 -7.97
N SER A 53 2.49 -2.66 -9.01
CA SER A 53 1.54 -2.31 -10.07
C SER A 53 2.07 -2.79 -11.41
N ILE A 54 1.22 -3.47 -12.18
CA ILE A 54 1.52 -3.95 -13.53
C ILE A 54 0.30 -3.65 -14.41
N LEU A 55 0.50 -2.89 -15.49
CA LEU A 55 -0.55 -2.56 -16.48
C LEU A 55 -1.85 -2.00 -15.84
N GLY A 56 -1.72 -1.16 -14.81
CA GLY A 56 -2.87 -0.55 -14.13
C GLY A 56 -3.61 -1.47 -13.15
N GLN A 57 -3.14 -2.69 -12.96
CA GLN A 57 -3.55 -3.57 -11.87
C GLN A 57 -2.55 -3.50 -10.72
N VAL A 58 -3.07 -3.49 -9.50
CA VAL A 58 -2.26 -3.58 -8.28
C VAL A 58 -2.33 -5.00 -7.75
N LYS A 59 -1.17 -5.56 -7.44
CA LYS A 59 -1.04 -6.83 -6.72
C LYS A 59 -0.53 -6.56 -5.31
N VAL A 60 -1.20 -7.13 -4.32
CA VAL A 60 -0.81 -7.07 -2.91
C VAL A 60 -0.53 -8.49 -2.43
N LYS A 61 0.69 -8.72 -1.95
CA LYS A 61 1.08 -9.95 -1.28
C LYS A 61 1.43 -9.63 0.16
N SER A 62 1.03 -10.47 1.09
CA SER A 62 1.46 -10.32 2.48
C SER A 62 1.70 -11.65 3.17
N ASP A 63 2.77 -11.69 3.94
CA ASP A 63 3.11 -12.77 4.84
C ASP A 63 2.82 -12.34 6.27
N GLY A 64 2.34 -13.27 7.09
CA GLY A 64 1.99 -12.97 8.46
C GLY A 64 1.62 -14.20 9.27
N ILE A 65 0.89 -13.96 10.34
CA ILE A 65 0.31 -15.01 11.20
C ILE A 65 -1.18 -14.75 11.42
N ASP A 66 -1.96 -15.83 11.51
CA ASP A 66 -3.36 -15.77 11.87
C ASP A 66 -3.58 -15.55 13.38
N ALA A 67 -4.85 -15.57 13.80
CA ALA A 67 -5.24 -15.41 15.21
C ALA A 67 -4.71 -16.52 16.14
N ASN A 68 -4.29 -17.67 15.59
CA ASN A 68 -3.76 -18.82 16.31
C ASN A 68 -2.22 -18.90 16.25
N GLY A 69 -1.55 -17.91 15.61
CA GLY A 69 -0.11 -17.90 15.41
C GLY A 69 0.38 -18.72 14.22
N LYS A 70 -0.53 -19.28 13.39
CA LYS A 70 -0.18 -20.05 12.21
C LYS A 70 0.27 -19.13 11.07
N PRO A 71 1.39 -19.44 10.37
CA PRO A 71 1.81 -18.68 9.20
C PRO A 71 0.74 -18.66 8.12
N ILE A 72 0.56 -17.48 7.50
CA ILE A 72 -0.35 -17.27 6.38
C ILE A 72 0.34 -16.48 5.27
N HIS A 73 -0.10 -16.72 4.06
CA HIS A 73 0.26 -15.97 2.87
C HIS A 73 -1.01 -15.48 2.18
N LEU A 74 -1.15 -14.16 2.03
CA LEU A 74 -2.31 -13.51 1.44
C LEU A 74 -1.95 -12.96 0.07
N GLU A 75 -2.84 -13.15 -0.90
CA GLU A 75 -2.74 -12.47 -2.20
C GLU A 75 -4.05 -11.78 -2.55
N TRP A 76 -3.92 -10.58 -3.09
CA TRP A 76 -5.01 -9.79 -3.64
C TRP A 76 -4.55 -9.15 -4.95
N SER A 77 -5.45 -9.08 -5.95
CA SER A 77 -5.20 -8.38 -7.20
C SER A 77 -6.45 -7.62 -7.62
N GLY A 78 -6.29 -6.34 -7.97
CA GLY A 78 -7.41 -5.50 -8.35
C GLY A 78 -7.00 -4.07 -8.65
N LYS A 79 -7.94 -3.15 -8.52
CA LYS A 79 -7.74 -1.70 -8.67
C LYS A 79 -8.11 -0.99 -7.36
N PHE A 80 -7.61 0.22 -7.17
CA PHE A 80 -7.99 1.07 -6.03
C PHE A 80 -9.26 1.87 -6.32
N ASP A 81 -10.29 1.21 -6.85
CA ASP A 81 -11.55 1.80 -7.35
C ASP A 81 -12.76 1.56 -6.42
N GLY A 82 -12.53 0.97 -5.25
CA GLY A 82 -13.58 0.68 -4.28
C GLY A 82 -14.41 -0.58 -4.56
N LYS A 83 -14.14 -1.27 -5.66
CA LYS A 83 -14.82 -2.53 -5.97
C LYS A 83 -14.22 -3.69 -5.18
N ASP A 84 -15.05 -4.69 -4.91
CA ASP A 84 -14.62 -5.92 -4.26
C ASP A 84 -13.87 -6.82 -5.25
N TYR A 85 -12.66 -7.21 -4.89
CA TYR A 85 -11.87 -8.20 -5.62
C TYR A 85 -11.55 -9.38 -4.70
N PRO A 86 -11.40 -10.60 -5.24
CA PRO A 86 -11.05 -11.77 -4.46
C PRO A 86 -9.74 -11.58 -3.69
N VAL A 87 -9.70 -12.09 -2.46
CA VAL A 87 -8.48 -12.27 -1.66
C VAL A 87 -8.33 -13.74 -1.36
N THR A 88 -7.12 -14.27 -1.49
CA THR A 88 -6.78 -15.65 -1.17
C THR A 88 -5.89 -15.72 0.06
N GLY A 89 -5.94 -16.84 0.79
CA GLY A 89 -5.12 -17.07 1.97
C GLY A 89 -5.59 -16.36 3.25
N ASP A 90 -6.63 -15.52 3.20
CA ASP A 90 -7.21 -14.87 4.38
C ASP A 90 -8.35 -15.74 4.95
N PRO A 91 -8.21 -16.31 6.16
CA PRO A 91 -9.28 -17.13 6.73
C PRO A 91 -10.53 -16.31 7.08
N ASN A 92 -10.39 -15.01 7.24
CA ASN A 92 -11.43 -14.10 7.75
C ASN A 92 -12.11 -13.26 6.65
N SER A 93 -11.64 -13.36 5.40
CA SER A 93 -12.26 -12.66 4.26
C SER A 93 -12.07 -13.43 2.96
N ASP A 94 -13.01 -13.26 2.04
CA ASP A 94 -13.01 -13.80 0.69
C ASP A 94 -12.91 -12.69 -0.38
N THR A 95 -13.30 -11.47 -0.03
CA THR A 95 -13.09 -10.30 -0.89
C THR A 95 -12.53 -9.12 -0.09
N ARG A 96 -11.84 -8.25 -0.82
CA ARG A 96 -11.30 -7.00 -0.29
C ARG A 96 -11.42 -5.90 -1.34
N SER A 97 -11.77 -4.71 -0.88
CA SER A 97 -11.73 -3.50 -1.69
C SER A 97 -10.72 -2.50 -1.15
N TYR A 98 -10.12 -1.73 -2.05
CA TYR A 98 -9.35 -0.55 -1.73
C TYR A 98 -9.88 0.64 -2.52
N THR A 99 -9.99 1.79 -1.87
CA THR A 99 -10.34 3.06 -2.52
C THR A 99 -9.20 4.05 -2.33
N LYS A 100 -8.68 4.61 -3.43
CA LYS A 100 -7.67 5.67 -3.38
C LYS A 100 -8.36 6.99 -3.00
N VAL A 101 -8.01 7.52 -1.82
CA VAL A 101 -8.52 8.81 -1.31
C VAL A 101 -7.65 9.94 -1.83
N ASN A 102 -6.33 9.75 -1.79
CA ASN A 102 -5.32 10.65 -2.36
C ASN A 102 -4.03 9.86 -2.62
N GLU A 103 -2.96 10.55 -3.03
CA GLU A 103 -1.69 9.91 -3.41
C GLU A 103 -1.04 9.05 -2.30
N ARG A 104 -1.37 9.31 -1.03
CA ARG A 104 -0.79 8.63 0.13
C ARG A 104 -1.82 7.92 1.01
N THR A 105 -3.10 7.96 0.66
CA THR A 105 -4.17 7.43 1.50
C THR A 105 -5.08 6.49 0.74
N LEU A 106 -5.24 5.29 1.30
CA LEU A 106 -6.27 4.31 0.89
C LEU A 106 -7.25 4.07 2.02
N THR A 107 -8.50 3.83 1.69
CA THR A 107 -9.42 3.08 2.57
C THR A 107 -9.55 1.66 2.09
N THR A 108 -9.91 0.74 2.99
CA THR A 108 -10.11 -0.68 2.68
C THR A 108 -11.31 -1.25 3.43
N ALA A 109 -11.97 -2.21 2.81
CA ALA A 109 -12.98 -3.04 3.45
C ALA A 109 -12.74 -4.50 3.08
N ASN A 110 -12.75 -5.38 4.09
CA ASN A 110 -12.70 -6.83 3.91
C ASN A 110 -14.10 -7.40 4.16
N LYS A 111 -14.50 -8.36 3.35
CA LYS A 111 -15.80 -9.02 3.48
C LYS A 111 -15.65 -10.53 3.53
N LYS A 112 -16.52 -11.16 4.30
CA LYS A 112 -16.72 -12.61 4.35
C LYS A 112 -18.18 -12.91 4.04
N ASN A 113 -18.43 -13.73 3.01
CA ASN A 113 -19.79 -14.03 2.54
C ASN A 113 -20.63 -12.74 2.33
N GLY A 114 -20.05 -11.72 1.70
CA GLY A 114 -20.67 -10.44 1.43
C GLY A 114 -20.83 -9.49 2.63
N LYS A 115 -20.51 -9.93 3.86
CA LYS A 115 -20.60 -9.10 5.07
C LYS A 115 -19.25 -8.48 5.39
N VAL A 116 -19.24 -7.17 5.69
CA VAL A 116 -18.03 -6.45 6.11
C VAL A 116 -17.55 -6.98 7.46
N THR A 117 -16.31 -7.45 7.51
CA THR A 117 -15.67 -7.96 8.74
C THR A 117 -14.62 -6.99 9.28
N VAL A 118 -13.94 -6.25 8.38
CA VAL A 118 -12.91 -5.26 8.73
C VAL A 118 -13.04 -4.06 7.80
N THR A 119 -12.89 -2.88 8.37
CA THR A 119 -12.67 -1.63 7.62
C THR A 119 -11.37 -0.99 8.07
N GLY A 120 -10.76 -0.18 7.22
CA GLY A 120 -9.52 0.47 7.61
C GLY A 120 -9.09 1.62 6.71
N GLN A 121 -8.02 2.27 7.17
CA GLN A 121 -7.33 3.32 6.44
C GLN A 121 -5.83 3.04 6.45
N ILE A 122 -5.18 3.30 5.34
CA ILE A 122 -3.74 3.20 5.14
C ILE A 122 -3.25 4.59 4.78
N VAL A 123 -2.29 5.12 5.54
CA VAL A 123 -1.71 6.44 5.30
C VAL A 123 -0.19 6.31 5.23
N VAL A 124 0.39 6.69 4.11
CA VAL A 124 1.85 6.76 3.93
C VAL A 124 2.34 8.13 4.43
N SER A 125 3.43 8.13 5.19
CA SER A 125 4.07 9.36 5.70
C SER A 125 4.53 10.28 4.56
N ALA A 126 4.71 11.57 4.88
CA ALA A 126 5.10 12.57 3.89
C ALA A 126 6.45 12.26 3.20
N ASP A 127 7.38 11.65 3.95
CA ASP A 127 8.70 11.22 3.45
C ASP A 127 8.67 9.86 2.72
N GLY A 128 7.50 9.20 2.68
CA GLY A 128 7.32 7.90 2.04
C GLY A 128 7.99 6.71 2.74
N LYS A 129 8.60 6.91 3.92
CA LYS A 129 9.41 5.89 4.61
C LYS A 129 8.64 5.00 5.55
N SER A 130 7.44 5.42 5.96
CA SER A 130 6.57 4.62 6.81
C SER A 130 5.12 4.73 6.37
N ARG A 131 4.30 3.80 6.83
CA ARG A 131 2.84 3.88 6.71
C ARG A 131 2.16 3.42 7.99
N THR A 132 1.03 4.03 8.29
CA THR A 132 0.14 3.62 9.38
C THR A 132 -1.12 3.01 8.80
N VAL A 133 -1.48 1.83 9.28
CA VAL A 133 -2.71 1.11 8.94
C VAL A 133 -3.59 1.06 10.17
N THR A 134 -4.73 1.74 10.13
CA THR A 134 -5.74 1.68 11.19
C THR A 134 -6.84 0.74 10.74
N LEU A 135 -7.10 -0.32 11.49
CA LEU A 135 -8.14 -1.32 11.20
C LEU A 135 -9.16 -1.37 12.33
N ASN A 136 -10.42 -1.41 11.96
CA ASN A 136 -11.53 -1.66 12.87
C ASN A 136 -12.31 -2.87 12.35
N GLY A 137 -12.65 -3.80 13.23
CA GLY A 137 -13.33 -5.02 12.77
C GLY A 137 -13.92 -5.84 13.90
N ILE A 138 -14.38 -7.02 13.49
CA ILE A 138 -14.95 -8.03 14.38
C ILE A 138 -14.17 -9.32 14.16
N THR A 139 -13.66 -9.91 15.24
CA THR A 139 -13.00 -11.23 15.19
C THR A 139 -14.01 -12.32 14.86
N PRO A 140 -13.57 -13.52 14.41
CA PRO A 140 -14.46 -14.67 14.22
C PRO A 140 -15.27 -15.05 15.46
N LYS A 141 -14.78 -14.68 16.66
CA LYS A 141 -15.48 -14.87 17.95
C LYS A 141 -16.45 -13.74 18.30
N GLY A 142 -16.74 -12.82 17.37
CA GLY A 142 -17.68 -11.70 17.56
C GLY A 142 -17.13 -10.52 18.38
N LYS A 143 -15.85 -10.53 18.77
CA LYS A 143 -15.24 -9.44 19.55
C LYS A 143 -14.79 -8.29 18.63
N LYS A 144 -15.20 -7.07 18.94
CA LYS A 144 -14.71 -5.86 18.26
C LYS A 144 -13.23 -5.63 18.55
N PHE A 145 -12.48 -5.16 17.56
CA PHE A 145 -11.09 -4.75 17.75
C PHE A 145 -10.76 -3.47 16.99
N LYS A 146 -9.71 -2.80 17.43
CA LYS A 146 -9.05 -1.70 16.72
C LYS A 146 -7.54 -1.93 16.76
N ASN A 147 -6.93 -2.03 15.59
CA ASN A 147 -5.49 -2.13 15.44
C ASN A 147 -4.94 -0.85 14.82
N VAL A 148 -3.78 -0.42 15.30
CA VAL A 148 -2.96 0.62 14.68
C VAL A 148 -1.61 -0.01 14.39
N VAL A 149 -1.34 -0.23 13.12
CA VAL A 149 -0.18 -1.01 12.66
C VAL A 149 0.74 -0.09 11.87
N VAL A 150 1.98 0.00 12.27
CA VAL A 150 3.01 0.80 11.60
C VAL A 150 3.94 -0.12 10.83
N TYR A 151 4.25 0.27 9.60
CA TYR A 151 5.22 -0.42 8.76
C TYR A 151 6.29 0.57 8.31
N ASP A 152 7.52 0.10 8.24
CA ASP A 152 8.64 0.82 7.64
C ASP A 152 8.87 0.30 6.21
N LYS A 153 9.17 1.22 5.28
CA LYS A 153 9.47 0.89 3.88
C LYS A 153 10.87 0.28 3.78
N GLN A 154 10.99 -0.76 2.97
CA GLN A 154 12.26 -1.46 2.70
C GLN A 154 12.86 -0.96 1.38
#